data_bd1f8ba5ff2471d14e38ac850ba88a22
#
_entry.id   bd1f8ba5ff2471d14e38ac850ba88a22
#
_cell.length_a   1.000
_cell.length_b   1.000
_cell.length_c   1.000
_cell.angle_alpha   90.00
_cell.angle_beta   90.00
_cell.angle_gamma   90.00
#
_symmetry.space_group_name_H-M   'P 1'
#
loop_
_entity.id
_entity.type
_entity.pdbx_description
1 polymer ?
#
loop_
_entity_poly.entity_id
_entity_poly.type
_entity_poly.pdbx_seq_one_letter_code
_entity_poly.pdbx_strand_id
1 'polypeptide(L)'
;MNFNDFIGNHEVKKQLRTLFEQNKVFHAILLEGEKGLGKKTLANIIAQTAVCSHPDAGLACEICSNCKKVQKGIHPDVIYPEKTGVLQGYSIATVRKIRADAYIAANEARRKVYIFSE
;
A
#
# COMPACT_ATOMS: atom_id res chain seq x y z
N MET A 1 -4.06 11.63 0.13
CA MET A 1 -2.65 12.05 0.35
C MET A 1 -1.74 11.44 -0.71
N ASN A 2 -0.75 12.16 -1.14
CA ASN A 2 0.33 11.63 -1.97
C ASN A 2 1.67 11.85 -1.25
N PHE A 3 2.80 11.49 -1.88
CA PHE A 3 4.10 11.60 -1.21
C PHE A 3 4.45 13.05 -0.82
N ASN A 4 3.94 14.05 -1.51
CA ASN A 4 4.21 15.45 -1.16
C ASN A 4 3.53 15.88 0.14
N ASP A 5 2.45 15.20 0.52
CA ASP A 5 1.71 15.52 1.75
C ASP A 5 2.32 14.87 3.00
N PHE A 6 3.21 13.90 2.82
CA PHE A 6 3.86 13.22 3.93
C PHE A 6 4.98 14.08 4.51
N ILE A 7 4.95 14.30 5.81
CA ILE A 7 5.90 15.19 6.50
C ILE A 7 7.15 14.40 6.90
N GLY A 8 8.33 14.91 6.52
CA GLY A 8 9.61 14.32 6.88
C GLY A 8 10.08 13.24 5.90
N ASN A 9 11.21 12.60 6.21
CA ASN A 9 11.82 11.51 5.44
C ASN A 9 11.94 11.79 3.94
N HIS A 10 12.53 12.91 3.58
CA HIS A 10 12.66 13.35 2.18
C HIS A 10 13.36 12.32 1.29
N GLU A 11 14.39 11.63 1.81
CA GLU A 11 15.11 10.61 1.06
C GLU A 11 14.19 9.43 0.70
N VAL A 12 13.43 8.94 1.65
CA VAL A 12 12.49 7.83 1.45
C VAL A 12 11.42 8.21 0.44
N LYS A 13 10.83 9.40 0.59
CA LYS A 13 9.82 9.91 -0.33
C LYS A 13 10.38 10.02 -1.76
N LYS A 14 11.58 10.55 -1.89
CA LYS A 14 12.24 10.69 -3.19
C LYS A 14 12.48 9.33 -3.84
N GLN A 15 12.98 8.36 -3.09
CA GLN A 15 13.22 7.02 -3.58
C GLN A 15 11.92 6.34 -4.05
N LEU A 16 10.87 6.40 -3.26
CA LEU A 16 9.57 5.81 -3.59
C LEU A 16 8.97 6.47 -4.82
N ARG A 17 8.98 7.79 -4.86
CA ARG A 17 8.46 8.55 -6.00
C ARG A 17 9.20 8.20 -7.29
N THR A 18 10.52 8.12 -7.24
CA THR A 18 11.35 7.76 -8.39
C THR A 18 11.02 6.36 -8.91
N LEU A 19 10.84 5.40 -8.00
CA LEU A 19 10.50 4.03 -8.38
C LEU A 19 9.13 3.93 -9.05
N PHE A 20 8.15 4.63 -8.55
CA PHE A 20 6.82 4.70 -9.18
C PHE A 20 6.86 5.45 -10.51
N GLU A 21 7.63 6.53 -10.60
CA GLU A 21 7.81 7.30 -11.83
C GLU A 21 8.43 6.44 -12.93
N GLN A 22 9.39 5.57 -12.59
CA GLN A 22 10.02 4.65 -13.52
C GLN A 22 9.19 3.39 -13.78
N ASN A 23 8.02 3.31 -13.19
CA ASN A 23 7.12 2.15 -13.28
C ASN A 23 7.79 0.82 -12.87
N LYS A 24 8.67 0.87 -11.89
CA LYS A 24 9.29 -0.32 -11.32
C LYS A 24 8.36 -0.93 -10.28
N VAL A 25 8.00 -2.20 -10.48
CA VAL A 25 7.07 -2.90 -9.60
C VAL A 25 7.83 -3.50 -8.42
N PHE A 26 7.36 -3.23 -7.22
CA PHE A 26 7.87 -3.86 -6.01
C PHE A 26 7.13 -5.16 -5.75
N HIS A 27 7.86 -6.20 -5.34
CA HIS A 27 7.22 -7.39 -4.78
C HIS A 27 6.92 -7.20 -3.30
N ALA A 28 7.81 -6.54 -2.58
CA ALA A 28 7.64 -6.29 -1.16
C ALA A 28 8.40 -5.03 -0.74
N ILE A 29 7.85 -4.30 0.22
CA ILE A 29 8.47 -3.14 0.84
C ILE A 29 8.38 -3.32 2.35
N LEU A 30 9.50 -3.15 3.05
CA LEU A 30 9.52 -3.16 4.51
C LEU A 30 9.76 -1.73 5.01
N LEU A 31 8.81 -1.23 5.82
CA LEU A 31 8.92 0.08 6.47
C LEU A 31 9.29 -0.14 7.93
N GLU A 32 10.49 0.28 8.31
CA GLU A 32 11.00 0.17 9.66
C GLU A 32 11.14 1.55 10.30
N GLY A 33 10.95 1.59 11.60
CA GLY A 33 11.10 2.81 12.38
C GLY A 33 10.36 2.75 13.70
N GLU A 34 10.55 3.75 14.53
CA GLU A 34 9.87 3.87 15.80
C GLU A 34 8.38 4.15 15.63
N LYS A 35 7.60 3.85 16.67
CA LYS A 35 6.17 4.19 16.67
C LYS A 35 6.00 5.70 16.53
N GLY A 36 4.98 6.10 15.79
CA GLY A 36 4.67 7.51 15.60
C GLY A 36 5.37 8.20 14.44
N LEU A 37 6.19 7.47 13.66
CA LEU A 37 6.84 8.04 12.46
C LEU A 37 5.93 8.09 11.22
N GLY A 38 4.70 7.62 11.34
CA GLY A 38 3.76 7.65 10.22
C GLY A 38 3.91 6.50 9.24
N LYS A 39 4.38 5.34 9.69
CA LYS A 39 4.56 4.16 8.82
C LYS A 39 3.26 3.71 8.16
N LYS A 40 2.16 3.69 8.89
CA LYS A 40 0.84 3.36 8.33
C LYS A 40 0.40 4.37 7.28
N THR A 41 0.60 5.65 7.54
CA THR A 41 0.28 6.72 6.60
C THR A 41 1.07 6.56 5.32
N LEU A 42 2.37 6.30 5.42
CA LEU A 42 3.23 6.08 4.26
C LEU A 42 2.82 4.82 3.50
N ALA A 43 2.48 3.73 4.20
CA ALA A 43 1.99 2.51 3.58
C ALA A 43 0.70 2.76 2.77
N ASN A 44 -0.22 3.55 3.30
CA ASN A 44 -1.45 3.93 2.59
C ASN A 44 -1.16 4.78 1.35
N ILE A 45 -0.19 5.69 1.43
CA ILE A 45 0.22 6.50 0.28
C ILE A 45 0.82 5.61 -0.82
N ILE A 46 1.66 4.65 -0.44
CA ILE A 46 2.23 3.67 -1.36
C ILE A 46 1.12 2.86 -2.04
N ALA A 47 0.17 2.37 -1.27
CA ALA A 47 -0.97 1.61 -1.79
C ALA A 47 -1.81 2.44 -2.76
N GLN A 48 -2.11 3.68 -2.40
CA GLN A 48 -2.87 4.58 -3.25
C GLN A 48 -2.16 4.83 -4.58
N THR A 49 -0.85 5.05 -4.54
CA THR A 49 -0.05 5.25 -5.74
C THR A 49 -0.04 3.99 -6.62
N ALA A 50 0.06 2.82 -6.00
CA ALA A 50 0.09 1.54 -6.70
C ALA A 50 -1.22 1.24 -7.44
N VAL A 51 -2.37 1.63 -6.89
CA VAL A 51 -3.68 1.37 -7.50
C VAL A 51 -4.23 2.56 -8.30
N CYS A 52 -3.60 3.72 -8.26
CA CYS A 52 -4.03 4.90 -8.98
C CYS A 52 -4.13 4.63 -10.49
N SER A 53 -5.24 5.04 -11.11
CA SER A 53 -5.47 4.85 -12.54
C SER A 53 -4.64 5.79 -13.41
N HIS A 54 -4.28 6.95 -12.88
CA HIS A 54 -3.59 8.00 -13.63
C HIS A 54 -2.47 8.64 -12.79
N PRO A 55 -1.44 7.86 -12.40
CA PRO A 55 -0.33 8.44 -11.63
C PRO A 55 0.47 9.40 -12.51
N ASP A 56 0.93 10.49 -11.92
CA ASP A 56 1.74 11.49 -12.61
C ASP A 56 3.02 11.74 -11.83
N ALA A 57 4.17 11.58 -12.49
CA ALA A 57 5.49 11.77 -11.91
C ALA A 57 5.69 11.03 -10.57
N GLY A 58 5.16 9.81 -10.49
CA GLY A 58 5.26 8.98 -9.28
C GLY A 58 4.30 9.37 -8.16
N LEU A 59 3.34 10.25 -8.43
CA LEU A 59 2.34 10.69 -7.46
C LEU A 59 0.95 10.20 -7.84
N ALA A 60 0.17 9.79 -6.86
CA ALA A 60 -1.23 9.45 -7.07
C ALA A 60 -2.03 10.70 -7.45
N CYS A 61 -3.00 10.55 -8.36
CA CYS A 61 -3.81 11.69 -8.82
C CYS A 61 -4.78 12.20 -7.76
N GLU A 62 -5.15 11.39 -6.78
CA GLU A 62 -6.08 11.67 -5.68
C GLU A 62 -7.54 11.87 -6.07
N ILE A 63 -7.85 11.89 -7.36
CA ILE A 63 -9.22 12.17 -7.86
C ILE A 63 -9.88 10.98 -8.54
N CYS A 64 -9.15 9.95 -8.95
CA CYS A 64 -9.75 8.78 -9.57
C CYS A 64 -10.52 7.92 -8.54
N SER A 65 -11.37 7.04 -9.03
CA SER A 65 -12.17 6.18 -8.16
C SER A 65 -11.30 5.31 -7.25
N ASN A 66 -10.17 4.80 -7.76
CA ASN A 66 -9.24 4.00 -6.96
C ASN A 66 -8.64 4.81 -5.80
N CYS A 67 -8.16 6.02 -6.07
CA CYS A 67 -7.62 6.91 -5.04
C CYS A 67 -8.67 7.23 -3.97
N LYS A 68 -9.88 7.56 -4.39
CA LYS A 68 -10.97 7.89 -3.46
C LYS A 68 -11.33 6.71 -2.56
N LYS A 69 -11.34 5.49 -3.10
CA LYS A 69 -11.63 4.29 -2.31
C LYS A 69 -10.54 3.98 -1.29
N VAL A 70 -9.28 4.18 -1.64
CA VAL A 70 -8.17 4.02 -0.68
C VAL A 70 -8.29 5.06 0.44
N GLN A 71 -8.59 6.30 0.10
CA GLN A 71 -8.79 7.37 1.09
C GLN A 71 -9.91 7.04 2.08
N LYS A 72 -10.95 6.37 1.62
CA LYS A 72 -12.07 5.94 2.47
C LYS A 72 -11.83 4.61 3.17
N GLY A 73 -10.74 3.91 2.87
CA GLY A 73 -10.44 2.62 3.45
C GLY A 73 -11.32 1.47 2.95
N ILE A 74 -11.89 1.60 1.75
CA ILE A 74 -12.83 0.61 1.19
C ILE A 74 -12.40 -0.01 -0.13
N HIS A 75 -11.15 0.21 -0.57
CA HIS A 75 -10.69 -0.34 -1.84
C HIS A 75 -10.56 -1.87 -1.77
N PRO A 76 -11.21 -2.63 -2.68
CA PRO A 76 -11.18 -4.10 -2.63
C PRO A 76 -9.82 -4.72 -2.96
N ASP A 77 -8.93 -3.99 -3.64
CA ASP A 77 -7.61 -4.47 -4.00
C ASP A 77 -6.51 -4.00 -3.04
N VAL A 78 -6.85 -3.20 -2.04
CA VAL A 78 -5.96 -2.83 -0.94
C VAL A 78 -6.44 -3.55 0.31
N ILE A 79 -5.69 -4.56 0.72
CA ILE A 79 -6.12 -5.53 1.73
C ILE A 79 -5.27 -5.38 2.99
N TYR A 80 -5.93 -5.30 4.14
CA TYR A 80 -5.30 -5.26 5.47
C TYR A 80 -5.58 -6.59 6.16
N PRO A 81 -4.68 -7.58 6.07
CA PRO A 81 -4.94 -8.88 6.69
C PRO A 81 -5.12 -8.77 8.20
N GLU A 82 -6.06 -9.54 8.73
CA GLU A 82 -6.31 -9.56 10.16
C GLU A 82 -5.28 -10.40 10.91
N LYS A 83 -4.89 -9.94 12.10
CA LYS A 83 -4.03 -10.68 13.00
C LYS A 83 -4.91 -11.59 13.85
N THR A 84 -4.93 -12.88 13.52
CA THR A 84 -5.76 -13.86 14.22
C THR A 84 -4.95 -14.88 15.03
N GLY A 85 -3.62 -14.70 15.08
CA GLY A 85 -2.73 -15.57 15.85
C GLY A 85 -2.79 -15.31 17.36
N VAL A 86 -2.41 -16.30 18.13
CA VAL A 86 -2.45 -16.27 19.60
C VAL A 86 -1.60 -15.14 20.19
N LEU A 87 -0.51 -14.76 19.53
CA LEU A 87 0.39 -13.68 19.97
C LEU A 87 0.24 -12.42 19.12
N GLN A 88 -0.96 -12.10 18.68
CA GLN A 88 -1.26 -10.97 17.79
C GLN A 88 -0.50 -11.04 16.46
N GLY A 89 -0.14 -12.23 16.04
CA GLY A 89 0.48 -12.49 14.76
C GLY A 89 -0.54 -12.95 13.72
N TYR A 90 -0.04 -13.22 12.51
CA TYR A 90 -0.87 -13.76 11.43
C TYR A 90 -0.93 -15.28 11.55
N SER A 91 -2.13 -15.85 11.58
CA SER A 91 -2.30 -17.29 11.65
C SER A 91 -1.92 -17.98 10.33
N ILE A 92 -1.64 -19.28 10.38
CA ILE A 92 -1.35 -20.08 9.19
C ILE A 92 -2.54 -20.04 8.22
N ALA A 93 -3.77 -20.09 8.74
CA ALA A 93 -4.98 -20.02 7.93
C ALA A 93 -5.06 -18.68 7.17
N THR A 94 -4.74 -17.56 7.84
CA THR A 94 -4.70 -16.24 7.21
C THR A 94 -3.65 -16.19 6.10
N VAL A 95 -2.44 -16.69 6.36
CA VAL A 95 -1.36 -16.71 5.37
C VAL A 95 -1.74 -17.53 4.15
N ARG A 96 -2.34 -18.71 4.35
CA ARG A 96 -2.81 -19.57 3.24
C ARG A 96 -3.89 -18.88 2.41
N LYS A 97 -4.82 -18.19 3.05
CA LYS A 97 -5.88 -17.43 2.39
C LYS A 97 -5.30 -16.29 1.53
N ILE A 98 -4.35 -15.56 2.08
CA ILE A 98 -3.66 -14.49 1.35
C ILE A 98 -2.93 -15.05 0.13
N ARG A 99 -2.21 -16.15 0.31
CA ARG A 99 -1.48 -16.80 -0.78
C ARG A 99 -2.40 -17.23 -1.91
N ALA A 100 -3.54 -17.83 -1.59
CA ALA A 100 -4.55 -18.21 -2.59
C ALA A 100 -5.12 -16.98 -3.29
N ASP A 101 -5.48 -15.93 -2.54
CA ASP A 101 -6.04 -14.69 -3.07
C ASP A 101 -5.05 -13.94 -3.97
N ALA A 102 -3.75 -14.01 -3.67
CA ALA A 102 -2.72 -13.31 -4.43
C ALA A 102 -2.62 -13.80 -5.88
N TYR A 103 -3.05 -15.03 -6.18
CA TYR A 103 -3.09 -15.56 -7.55
C TYR A 103 -4.32 -15.11 -8.33
N ILE A 104 -5.30 -14.51 -7.66
CA ILE A 104 -6.51 -14.01 -8.31
C ILE A 104 -6.25 -12.58 -8.77
N ALA A 105 -6.68 -12.25 -9.98
CA ALA A 105 -6.52 -10.90 -10.52
C ALA A 105 -7.20 -9.84 -9.65
N ALA A 106 -6.70 -8.62 -9.70
CA ALA A 106 -7.29 -7.48 -9.00
C ALA A 106 -8.72 -7.21 -9.51
N ASN A 107 -9.59 -6.71 -8.62
CA ASN A 107 -11.00 -6.47 -8.93
C ASN A 107 -11.21 -5.20 -9.75
N GLU A 108 -10.61 -4.10 -9.35
CA GLU A 108 -10.83 -2.79 -9.96
C GLU A 108 -9.53 -2.12 -10.41
N ALA A 109 -8.43 -2.37 -9.71
CA ALA A 109 -7.14 -1.80 -10.01
C ALA A 109 -6.29 -2.77 -10.85
N ARG A 110 -5.17 -2.29 -11.35
CA ARG A 110 -4.18 -3.11 -12.06
C ARG A 110 -3.33 -3.97 -11.14
N ARG A 111 -3.36 -3.74 -9.84
CA ARG A 111 -2.55 -4.43 -8.83
C ARG A 111 -3.34 -4.67 -7.57
N LYS A 112 -2.94 -5.70 -6.84
CA LYS A 112 -3.37 -5.92 -5.47
C LYS A 112 -2.26 -5.51 -4.52
N VAL A 113 -2.64 -4.92 -3.40
CA VAL A 113 -1.70 -4.50 -2.35
C VAL A 113 -2.13 -5.09 -1.03
N TYR A 114 -1.21 -5.74 -0.35
CA TYR A 114 -1.42 -6.27 1.00
C TYR A 114 -0.57 -5.48 1.97
N ILE A 115 -1.19 -4.92 3.00
CA ILE A 115 -0.50 -4.14 4.03
C ILE A 115 -0.53 -4.93 5.33
N PHE A 116 0.64 -5.41 5.76
CA PHE A 116 0.80 -6.10 7.03
C PHE A 116 1.33 -5.12 8.07
N SER A 117 0.70 -5.07 9.22
CA SER A 117 1.17 -4.24 10.34
C SER A 117 1.64 -5.10 11.50
N GLU A 118 2.53 -4.57 12.29
CA GLU A 118 2.98 -5.24 13.53
C GLU A 118 1.92 -5.21 14.62
#